data_43d8a79fadd9bef55a6899fb4f31c1a0
#
_entry.id   43d8a79fadd9bef55a6899fb4f31c1a0
#
_cell.length_a   1.000
_cell.length_b   1.000
_cell.length_c   1.000
_cell.angle_alpha   90.00
_cell.angle_beta   90.00
_cell.angle_gamma   90.00
#
_symmetry.space_group_name_H-M   'P 1'
#
loop_
_entity.id
_entity.type
_entity.pdbx_description
1 polymer ?
#
loop_
_entity_poly.entity_id
_entity_poly.type
_entity_poly.pdbx_seq_one_letter_code
_entity_poly.pdbx_strand_id
1 'polypeptide(L)'
;LTQIYAGRVAAQCGEIDHTATDATACTSSLKVLMDVQTLIKFYGFDRVIVLAVEDQVNNMTLQFFGEAKATLTESMAETHQVNPSAFDSTNFGFYIGQGAAFAVFESEDALKRSKLHARAELVSAWTATEVATNAIGQREDGQGFRRAIEGALKLCQVGSEQIKIVKTHGTGTKSNNAAERTALERCLSNFVATSYKQRIGHTMGAS
;
A
#
# COMPACT_ATOMS: atom_id res chain seq x y z
N LEU A 1 -19.25 1.86 -10.11
CA LEU A 1 -18.31 1.42 -11.17
C LEU A 1 -17.26 0.43 -10.65
N THR A 2 -16.70 0.63 -9.45
CA THR A 2 -15.62 -0.22 -8.90
C THR A 2 -16.04 -1.67 -8.66
N GLN A 3 -17.26 -1.93 -8.20
CA GLN A 3 -17.77 -3.29 -8.02
C GLN A 3 -17.95 -4.09 -9.33
N ILE A 4 -18.02 -3.43 -10.48
CA ILE A 4 -18.13 -4.11 -11.76
C ILE A 4 -16.88 -4.95 -12.04
N TYR A 5 -15.71 -4.48 -11.66
CA TYR A 5 -14.46 -5.22 -11.85
C TYR A 5 -14.41 -6.48 -10.98
N ALA A 6 -14.78 -6.36 -9.71
CA ALA A 6 -14.87 -7.51 -8.81
C ALA A 6 -15.85 -8.57 -9.33
N GLY A 7 -17.04 -8.14 -9.78
CA GLY A 7 -18.03 -9.04 -10.37
C GLY A 7 -17.57 -9.72 -11.66
N ARG A 8 -16.82 -9.03 -12.53
CA ARG A 8 -16.26 -9.63 -13.75
C ARG A 8 -15.19 -10.67 -13.45
N VAL A 9 -14.32 -10.41 -12.48
CA VAL A 9 -13.32 -11.40 -12.04
C VAL A 9 -14.02 -12.59 -11.39
N ALA A 10 -14.99 -12.35 -10.52
CA ALA A 10 -15.77 -13.41 -9.89
C ALA A 10 -16.41 -14.34 -10.92
N ALA A 11 -17.00 -13.78 -11.98
CA ALA A 11 -17.60 -14.57 -13.06
C ALA A 11 -16.61 -15.48 -13.82
N GLN A 12 -15.32 -15.19 -13.76
CA GLN A 12 -14.27 -16.03 -14.36
C GLN A 12 -13.70 -17.06 -13.37
N CYS A 13 -13.86 -16.84 -12.08
CA CYS A 13 -13.34 -17.73 -11.04
C CYS A 13 -14.32 -18.86 -10.64
N GLY A 14 -15.56 -18.81 -11.11
CA GLY A 14 -16.60 -19.76 -10.73
C GLY A 14 -17.46 -19.26 -9.58
N GLU A 15 -17.87 -20.14 -8.67
CA GLU A 15 -18.69 -19.75 -7.50
C GLU A 15 -17.86 -18.93 -6.52
N ILE A 16 -18.36 -17.73 -6.20
CA ILE A 16 -17.75 -16.78 -5.25
C ILE A 16 -18.83 -16.39 -4.24
N ASP A 17 -18.61 -16.72 -2.98
CA ASP A 17 -19.55 -16.43 -1.89
C ASP A 17 -19.63 -14.95 -1.53
N HIS A 18 -18.54 -14.20 -1.71
CA HIS A 18 -18.47 -12.82 -1.29
C HIS A 18 -17.58 -11.98 -2.22
N THR A 19 -18.02 -10.77 -2.53
CA THR A 19 -17.22 -9.77 -3.22
C THR A 19 -17.33 -8.44 -2.50
N ALA A 20 -16.17 -7.75 -2.37
CA ALA A 20 -16.11 -6.40 -1.82
C ALA A 20 -15.12 -5.56 -2.62
N THR A 21 -15.24 -4.25 -2.53
CA THR A 21 -14.28 -3.31 -3.12
C THR A 21 -13.93 -2.26 -2.08
N ASP A 22 -12.64 -2.03 -1.91
CA ASP A 22 -12.10 -0.96 -1.09
C ASP A 22 -11.56 0.17 -1.95
N ALA A 23 -11.79 1.41 -1.54
CA ALA A 23 -11.35 2.61 -2.24
C ALA A 23 -10.89 3.67 -1.22
N THR A 24 -9.80 3.37 -0.53
CA THR A 24 -9.14 4.25 0.43
C THR A 24 -7.89 4.92 -0.16
N ALA A 25 -8.00 5.36 -1.41
CA ALA A 25 -6.92 5.98 -2.19
C ALA A 25 -5.64 5.11 -2.19
N CYS A 26 -4.47 5.68 -1.94
CA CYS A 26 -3.17 4.98 -2.00
C CYS A 26 -3.01 3.84 -0.97
N THR A 27 -3.92 3.70 -0.03
CA THR A 27 -3.89 2.62 0.98
C THR A 27 -4.82 1.46 0.67
N SER A 28 -5.58 1.51 -0.43
CA SER A 28 -6.63 0.52 -0.75
C SER A 28 -6.13 -0.91 -0.73
N SER A 29 -5.02 -1.21 -1.41
CA SER A 29 -4.46 -2.57 -1.48
C SER A 29 -3.97 -3.08 -0.11
N LEU A 30 -3.47 -2.20 0.76
CA LEU A 30 -3.03 -2.59 2.11
C LEU A 30 -4.21 -2.73 3.08
N LYS A 31 -5.22 -1.86 2.95
CA LYS A 31 -6.44 -1.93 3.76
C LYS A 31 -7.16 -3.27 3.56
N VAL A 32 -7.25 -3.75 2.32
CA VAL A 32 -7.86 -5.04 1.98
C VAL A 32 -7.20 -6.21 2.72
N LEU A 33 -5.93 -6.13 3.10
CA LEU A 33 -5.27 -7.19 3.88
C LEU A 33 -5.89 -7.38 5.28
N MET A 34 -6.46 -6.34 5.88
CA MET A 34 -7.26 -6.50 7.11
C MET A 34 -8.54 -7.27 6.84
N ASP A 35 -9.20 -7.01 5.71
CA ASP A 35 -10.41 -7.70 5.32
C ASP A 35 -10.11 -9.18 5.04
N VAL A 36 -8.99 -9.49 4.38
CA VAL A 36 -8.49 -10.87 4.20
C VAL A 36 -8.35 -11.60 5.53
N GLN A 37 -7.70 -10.97 6.52
CA GLN A 37 -7.56 -11.58 7.83
C GLN A 37 -8.91 -11.83 8.51
N THR A 38 -9.82 -10.88 8.40
CA THR A 38 -11.17 -10.98 8.97
C THR A 38 -11.97 -12.10 8.30
N LEU A 39 -11.98 -12.15 6.98
CA LEU A 39 -12.68 -13.16 6.21
C LEU A 39 -12.19 -14.58 6.53
N ILE A 40 -10.87 -14.76 6.59
CA ILE A 40 -10.28 -16.09 6.87
C ILE A 40 -10.45 -16.46 8.36
N LYS A 41 -10.06 -15.57 9.29
CA LYS A 41 -9.98 -15.92 10.72
C LYS A 41 -11.33 -15.96 11.41
N PHE A 42 -12.27 -15.08 11.02
CA PHE A 42 -13.54 -14.93 11.75
C PHE A 42 -14.75 -15.44 10.95
N TYR A 43 -14.71 -15.35 9.63
CA TYR A 43 -15.82 -15.82 8.79
C TYR A 43 -15.57 -17.18 8.16
N GLY A 44 -14.36 -17.77 8.35
CA GLY A 44 -14.06 -19.13 7.93
C GLY A 44 -13.90 -19.31 6.42
N PHE A 45 -13.59 -18.25 5.67
CA PHE A 45 -13.29 -18.38 4.25
C PHE A 45 -12.00 -19.16 4.04
N ASP A 46 -12.04 -20.15 3.19
CA ASP A 46 -10.89 -20.95 2.82
C ASP A 46 -9.90 -20.18 1.96
N ARG A 47 -10.41 -19.33 1.06
CA ARG A 47 -9.58 -18.61 0.09
C ARG A 47 -10.14 -17.22 -0.18
N VAL A 48 -9.25 -16.25 -0.26
CA VAL A 48 -9.57 -14.87 -0.63
C VAL A 48 -8.64 -14.43 -1.75
N ILE A 49 -9.21 -13.99 -2.86
CA ILE A 49 -8.48 -13.41 -3.98
C ILE A 49 -8.53 -11.89 -3.84
N VAL A 50 -7.36 -11.27 -3.75
CA VAL A 50 -7.22 -9.81 -3.75
C VAL A 50 -6.75 -9.38 -5.12
N LEU A 51 -7.45 -8.42 -5.71
CA LEU A 51 -7.09 -7.78 -6.96
C LEU A 51 -6.93 -6.28 -6.73
N ALA A 52 -5.78 -5.74 -7.06
CA ALA A 52 -5.49 -4.31 -7.08
C ALA A 52 -5.29 -3.86 -8.53
N VAL A 53 -6.07 -2.87 -8.96
CA VAL A 53 -6.02 -2.37 -10.35
C VAL A 53 -6.13 -0.85 -10.34
N GLU A 54 -5.22 -0.20 -11.02
CA GLU A 54 -5.26 1.25 -11.24
C GLU A 54 -4.87 1.61 -12.67
N ASP A 55 -5.68 2.47 -13.28
CA ASP A 55 -5.46 3.07 -14.60
C ASP A 55 -5.63 4.59 -14.46
N GLN A 56 -4.62 5.23 -13.85
CA GLN A 56 -4.66 6.65 -13.49
C GLN A 56 -3.79 7.55 -14.37
N VAL A 57 -3.16 7.00 -15.42
CA VAL A 57 -2.36 7.80 -16.34
C VAL A 57 -3.26 8.49 -17.36
N ASN A 58 -3.92 9.57 -16.92
CA ASN A 58 -4.80 10.39 -17.73
C ASN A 58 -4.64 11.88 -17.39
N ASN A 59 -5.06 12.76 -18.31
CA ASN A 59 -4.87 14.20 -18.19
C ASN A 59 -5.48 14.79 -16.91
N MET A 60 -6.65 14.32 -16.48
CA MET A 60 -7.32 14.82 -15.28
C MET A 60 -6.50 14.50 -14.02
N THR A 61 -6.02 13.28 -13.89
CA THR A 61 -5.19 12.86 -12.77
C THR A 61 -3.85 13.59 -12.76
N LEU A 62 -3.21 13.72 -13.93
CA LEU A 62 -1.94 14.45 -14.06
C LEU A 62 -2.11 15.92 -13.67
N GLN A 63 -3.18 16.58 -14.13
CA GLN A 63 -3.49 17.96 -13.75
C GLN A 63 -3.73 18.09 -12.25
N PHE A 64 -4.58 17.24 -11.67
CA PHE A 64 -4.90 17.28 -10.24
C PHE A 64 -3.64 17.17 -9.36
N PHE A 65 -2.81 16.16 -9.60
CA PHE A 65 -1.60 15.97 -8.81
C PHE A 65 -0.51 16.99 -9.14
N GLY A 66 -0.49 17.53 -10.36
CA GLY A 66 0.39 18.64 -10.74
C GLY A 66 0.05 19.93 -9.97
N GLU A 67 -1.22 20.31 -9.91
CA GLU A 67 -1.70 21.45 -9.13
C GLU A 67 -1.46 21.26 -7.62
N ALA A 68 -1.60 20.03 -7.14
CA ALA A 68 -1.27 19.67 -5.77
C ALA A 68 0.24 19.66 -5.47
N LYS A 69 1.10 19.88 -6.47
CA LYS A 69 2.57 19.83 -6.38
C LYS A 69 3.09 18.51 -5.80
N ALA A 70 2.40 17.42 -6.07
CA ALA A 70 2.75 16.08 -5.61
C ALA A 70 3.48 15.27 -6.68
N THR A 71 3.26 15.59 -7.96
CA THR A 71 3.93 14.94 -9.09
C THR A 71 5.04 15.80 -9.66
N LEU A 72 6.01 15.12 -10.27
CA LEU A 72 7.02 15.75 -11.10
C LEU A 72 6.37 16.26 -12.38
N THR A 73 6.55 17.53 -12.68
CA THR A 73 6.17 18.13 -13.97
C THR A 73 7.28 17.88 -15.00
N GLU A 74 6.96 18.00 -16.28
CA GLU A 74 7.93 17.85 -17.37
C GLU A 74 9.14 18.78 -17.19
N SER A 75 8.88 20.05 -16.85
CA SER A 75 9.95 21.04 -16.58
C SER A 75 10.81 20.69 -15.35
N MET A 76 10.24 20.00 -14.36
CA MET A 76 11.01 19.53 -13.21
C MET A 76 11.80 18.27 -13.55
N ALA A 77 11.29 17.40 -14.40
CA ALA A 77 11.99 16.20 -14.85
C ALA A 77 13.23 16.54 -15.69
N GLU A 78 13.18 17.61 -16.49
CA GLU A 78 14.31 18.08 -17.27
C GLU A 78 15.45 18.66 -16.42
N THR A 79 15.12 19.22 -15.26
CA THR A 79 16.08 19.90 -14.37
C THR A 79 16.56 19.05 -13.19
N HIS A 80 15.81 18.00 -12.85
CA HIS A 80 16.10 17.15 -11.69
C HIS A 80 16.28 15.71 -12.13
N GLN A 81 17.45 15.13 -11.88
CA GLN A 81 17.62 13.69 -11.98
C GLN A 81 16.76 13.03 -10.90
N VAL A 82 15.83 12.18 -11.31
CA VAL A 82 15.02 11.41 -10.38
C VAL A 82 15.91 10.38 -9.71
N ASN A 83 16.18 10.58 -8.43
CA ASN A 83 16.92 9.61 -7.65
C ASN A 83 16.00 8.40 -7.35
N PRO A 84 16.46 7.17 -7.59
CA PRO A 84 15.68 5.98 -7.28
C PRO A 84 15.44 5.75 -5.78
N SER A 85 16.09 6.50 -4.90
CA SER A 85 15.82 6.45 -3.47
C SER A 85 14.66 7.38 -3.10
N ALA A 86 13.59 6.81 -2.57
CA ALA A 86 12.42 7.57 -2.15
C ALA A 86 12.71 8.64 -1.09
N PHE A 87 13.70 8.40 -0.24
CA PHE A 87 14.06 9.27 0.88
C PHE A 87 15.23 10.21 0.56
N ASP A 88 15.65 10.28 -0.68
CA ASP A 88 16.67 11.26 -1.08
C ASP A 88 16.11 12.69 -0.97
N SER A 89 16.90 13.59 -0.42
CA SER A 89 16.51 14.98 -0.20
C SER A 89 16.31 15.77 -1.49
N THR A 90 16.80 15.26 -2.61
CA THR A 90 16.66 15.87 -3.93
C THR A 90 15.36 15.48 -4.64
N ASN A 91 14.61 14.51 -4.11
CA ASN A 91 13.31 14.12 -4.67
C ASN A 91 12.24 15.16 -4.35
N PHE A 92 11.37 15.46 -5.33
CA PHE A 92 10.33 16.48 -5.24
C PHE A 92 8.92 15.96 -5.50
N GLY A 93 8.72 14.65 -5.57
CA GLY A 93 7.42 14.05 -5.85
C GLY A 93 7.54 12.69 -6.53
N PHE A 94 6.47 12.26 -7.15
CA PHE A 94 6.38 10.97 -7.82
C PHE A 94 5.86 11.12 -9.25
N TYR A 95 6.10 10.12 -10.08
CA TYR A 95 5.38 9.93 -11.35
C TYR A 95 4.09 9.18 -11.10
N ILE A 96 3.02 9.54 -11.82
CA ILE A 96 1.81 8.73 -11.84
C ILE A 96 2.13 7.44 -12.59
N GLY A 97 1.81 6.30 -11.97
CA GLY A 97 1.91 4.98 -12.57
C GLY A 97 0.54 4.34 -12.72
N GLN A 98 0.49 3.29 -13.52
CA GLN A 98 -0.67 2.42 -13.64
C GLN A 98 -0.22 0.98 -13.50
N GLY A 99 -1.13 0.09 -13.11
CA GLY A 99 -0.79 -1.30 -12.97
C GLY A 99 -1.88 -2.14 -12.34
N ALA A 100 -1.66 -3.43 -12.39
CA ALA A 100 -2.51 -4.40 -11.74
C ALA A 100 -1.66 -5.46 -11.04
N ALA A 101 -2.12 -5.90 -9.89
CA ALA A 101 -1.54 -7.01 -9.14
C ALA A 101 -2.64 -7.84 -8.53
N PHE A 102 -2.38 -9.11 -8.30
CA PHE A 102 -3.27 -9.97 -7.56
C PHE A 102 -2.51 -10.87 -6.58
N ALA A 103 -3.19 -11.28 -5.52
CA ALA A 103 -2.69 -12.26 -4.58
C ALA A 103 -3.81 -13.20 -4.17
N VAL A 104 -3.48 -14.45 -3.94
CA VAL A 104 -4.38 -15.45 -3.39
C VAL A 104 -3.93 -15.75 -1.97
N PHE A 105 -4.83 -15.55 -1.03
CA PHE A 105 -4.65 -15.90 0.38
C PHE A 105 -5.46 -17.15 0.69
N GLU A 106 -4.87 -18.07 1.40
CA GLU A 106 -5.53 -19.31 1.84
C GLU A 106 -5.43 -19.44 3.36
N SER A 107 -6.47 -20.03 3.95
CA SER A 107 -6.39 -20.51 5.33
C SER A 107 -5.35 -21.62 5.43
N GLU A 108 -4.79 -21.84 6.61
CA GLU A 108 -3.84 -22.95 6.82
C GLU A 108 -4.44 -24.31 6.47
N ASP A 109 -5.73 -24.52 6.78
CA ASP A 109 -6.41 -25.76 6.49
C ASP A 109 -6.69 -25.94 4.99
N ALA A 110 -7.06 -24.86 4.28
CA ALA A 110 -7.19 -24.90 2.84
C ALA A 110 -5.84 -25.20 2.15
N LEU A 111 -4.76 -24.60 2.63
CA LEU A 111 -3.43 -24.84 2.13
C LEU A 111 -3.00 -26.32 2.30
N LYS A 112 -3.27 -26.90 3.47
CA LYS A 112 -3.02 -28.34 3.71
C LYS A 112 -3.81 -29.25 2.76
N ARG A 113 -5.08 -28.89 2.48
CA ARG A 113 -5.93 -29.65 1.54
C ARG A 113 -5.45 -29.52 0.09
N SER A 114 -5.05 -28.33 -0.32
CA SER A 114 -4.64 -28.03 -1.71
C SER A 114 -3.25 -28.61 -2.06
N LYS A 115 -2.44 -28.96 -1.07
CA LYS A 115 -1.05 -29.40 -1.23
C LYS A 115 -0.15 -28.37 -1.95
N LEU A 116 -0.57 -27.11 -1.95
CA LEU A 116 0.22 -26.00 -2.47
C LEU A 116 1.23 -25.53 -1.44
N HIS A 117 2.24 -24.81 -1.89
CA HIS A 117 3.24 -24.21 -1.01
C HIS A 117 2.98 -22.71 -0.88
N ALA A 118 2.84 -22.22 0.35
CA ALA A 118 2.78 -20.80 0.62
C ALA A 118 4.15 -20.15 0.33
N ARG A 119 4.10 -18.97 -0.28
CA ARG A 119 5.31 -18.16 -0.52
C ARG A 119 5.65 -17.27 0.68
N ALA A 120 4.63 -16.87 1.43
CA ALA A 120 4.72 -16.05 2.62
C ALA A 120 3.47 -16.22 3.47
N GLU A 121 3.53 -15.75 4.70
CA GLU A 121 2.41 -15.69 5.63
C GLU A 121 2.01 -14.22 5.87
N LEU A 122 0.70 -13.92 5.81
CA LEU A 122 0.16 -12.66 6.27
C LEU A 122 -0.05 -12.72 7.79
N VAL A 123 0.93 -12.27 8.54
CA VAL A 123 0.94 -12.36 10.01
C VAL A 123 -0.05 -11.36 10.62
N SER A 124 0.00 -10.10 10.20
CA SER A 124 -0.94 -9.07 10.63
C SER A 124 -1.12 -7.97 9.59
N ALA A 125 -2.25 -7.28 9.67
CA ALA A 125 -2.49 -6.01 8.99
C ALA A 125 -3.25 -5.07 9.92
N TRP A 126 -2.93 -3.78 9.86
CA TRP A 126 -3.55 -2.74 10.67
C TRP A 126 -3.61 -1.44 9.92
N THR A 127 -4.67 -0.67 10.13
CA THR A 127 -4.83 0.68 9.58
C THR A 127 -5.00 1.70 10.69
N ALA A 128 -4.60 2.94 10.40
CA ALA A 128 -4.84 4.07 11.29
C ALA A 128 -5.31 5.26 10.45
N THR A 129 -6.20 6.05 11.03
CA THR A 129 -6.66 7.29 10.39
C THR A 129 -5.58 8.36 10.52
N GLU A 130 -5.17 8.94 9.40
CA GLU A 130 -4.36 10.15 9.40
C GLU A 130 -5.25 11.37 9.72
N VAL A 131 -4.81 12.17 10.67
CA VAL A 131 -5.48 13.43 11.04
C VAL A 131 -4.59 14.57 10.56
N ALA A 132 -4.64 14.86 9.27
CA ALA A 132 -3.91 15.95 8.65
C ALA A 132 -4.76 17.21 8.54
N THR A 133 -4.10 18.37 8.41
CA THR A 133 -4.75 19.67 8.25
C THR A 133 -5.22 19.94 6.82
N ASN A 134 -4.82 19.08 5.87
CA ASN A 134 -5.24 19.16 4.46
C ASN A 134 -5.46 17.76 3.88
N ALA A 135 -6.10 17.70 2.72
CA ALA A 135 -6.56 16.44 2.11
C ALA A 135 -5.43 15.48 1.66
N ILE A 136 -4.22 15.98 1.45
CA ILE A 136 -3.09 15.21 0.90
C ILE A 136 -1.84 15.24 1.80
N GLY A 137 -1.89 16.00 2.90
CA GLY A 137 -0.76 16.12 3.82
C GLY A 137 -0.73 15.01 4.86
N GLN A 138 0.45 14.71 5.33
CA GLN A 138 0.69 13.92 6.53
C GLN A 138 1.17 14.84 7.65
N ARG A 139 0.94 14.42 8.89
CA ARG A 139 1.51 15.10 10.05
C ARG A 139 3.02 14.88 10.08
N GLU A 140 3.79 15.93 10.25
CA GLU A 140 5.26 15.88 10.28
C GLU A 140 5.82 14.97 11.39
N ASP A 141 5.07 14.79 12.49
CA ASP A 141 5.42 13.89 13.57
C ASP A 141 5.23 12.39 13.25
N GLY A 142 4.68 12.07 12.06
CA GLY A 142 4.46 10.72 11.58
C GLY A 142 3.45 9.91 12.39
N GLN A 143 2.54 10.56 13.14
CA GLN A 143 1.64 9.87 14.07
C GLN A 143 0.74 8.84 13.39
N GLY A 144 0.23 9.12 12.18
CA GLY A 144 -0.59 8.17 11.42
C GLY A 144 0.18 6.90 11.09
N PHE A 145 1.35 7.03 10.51
CA PHE A 145 2.24 5.90 10.22
C PHE A 145 2.62 5.13 11.50
N ARG A 146 3.01 5.85 12.56
CA ARG A 146 3.38 5.24 13.85
C ARG A 146 2.25 4.38 14.40
N ARG A 147 1.02 4.90 14.45
CA ARG A 147 -0.15 4.15 14.95
C ARG A 147 -0.44 2.91 14.11
N ALA A 148 -0.24 2.98 12.79
CA ALA A 148 -0.41 1.83 11.92
C ALA A 148 0.66 0.76 12.18
N ILE A 149 1.92 1.13 12.31
CA ILE A 149 3.03 0.21 12.61
C ILE A 149 2.86 -0.42 13.99
N GLU A 150 2.64 0.37 15.03
CA GLU A 150 2.45 -0.10 16.41
C GLU A 150 1.24 -1.05 16.50
N GLY A 151 0.15 -0.72 15.82
CA GLY A 151 -1.04 -1.56 15.79
C GLY A 151 -0.78 -2.93 15.13
N ALA A 152 -0.08 -2.95 14.00
CA ALA A 152 0.29 -4.20 13.33
C ALA A 152 1.22 -5.06 14.20
N LEU A 153 2.26 -4.48 14.76
CA LEU A 153 3.21 -5.19 15.65
C LEU A 153 2.50 -5.75 16.91
N LYS A 154 1.63 -4.95 17.51
CA LYS A 154 0.84 -5.38 18.66
C LYS A 154 -0.08 -6.56 18.34
N LEU A 155 -0.73 -6.52 17.19
CA LEU A 155 -1.67 -7.56 16.75
C LEU A 155 -0.97 -8.91 16.57
N CYS A 156 0.21 -8.93 15.97
CA CYS A 156 0.96 -10.16 15.72
C CYS A 156 1.94 -10.54 16.85
N GLN A 157 2.08 -9.70 17.87
CA GLN A 157 3.01 -9.91 18.98
C GLN A 157 4.49 -10.07 18.52
N VAL A 158 4.85 -9.42 17.42
CA VAL A 158 6.22 -9.41 16.88
C VAL A 158 6.96 -8.21 17.42
N GLY A 159 8.19 -8.42 17.88
CA GLY A 159 9.06 -7.34 18.33
C GLY A 159 9.56 -6.50 17.15
N SER A 160 9.73 -5.21 17.39
CA SER A 160 10.19 -4.27 16.36
C SER A 160 11.58 -4.64 15.77
N GLU A 161 12.42 -5.27 16.57
CA GLU A 161 13.76 -5.75 16.19
C GLU A 161 13.74 -6.92 15.20
N GLN A 162 12.61 -7.59 15.08
CA GLN A 162 12.41 -8.70 14.14
C GLN A 162 12.09 -8.22 12.73
N ILE A 163 11.68 -6.96 12.57
CA ILE A 163 11.40 -6.36 11.27
C ILE A 163 12.73 -5.97 10.62
N LYS A 164 13.10 -6.66 9.53
CA LYS A 164 14.37 -6.43 8.83
C LYS A 164 14.23 -5.65 7.54
N ILE A 165 13.08 -5.74 6.88
CA ILE A 165 12.83 -5.05 5.62
C ILE A 165 11.49 -4.34 5.72
N VAL A 166 11.46 -3.08 5.31
CA VAL A 166 10.25 -2.27 5.21
C VAL A 166 10.08 -1.80 3.77
N LYS A 167 9.04 -2.24 3.11
CA LYS A 167 8.59 -1.65 1.85
C LYS A 167 7.74 -0.45 2.20
N THR A 168 8.30 0.73 1.99
CA THR A 168 7.74 2.01 2.42
C THR A 168 6.67 2.53 1.45
N HIS A 169 5.89 3.49 1.90
CA HIS A 169 5.05 4.30 1.02
C HIS A 169 5.93 5.10 0.05
N GLY A 170 6.92 5.81 0.57
CA GLY A 170 8.08 6.29 -0.20
C GLY A 170 7.73 7.04 -1.48
N THR A 171 6.85 8.03 -1.41
CA THR A 171 6.39 8.79 -2.58
C THR A 171 7.42 9.76 -3.14
N GLY A 172 8.45 10.12 -2.38
CA GLY A 172 9.39 11.16 -2.76
C GLY A 172 8.90 12.58 -2.46
N THR A 173 7.68 12.78 -1.97
CA THR A 173 7.22 14.09 -1.51
C THR A 173 7.83 14.42 -0.14
N LYS A 174 8.17 15.69 0.09
CA LYS A 174 8.86 16.11 1.32
C LYS A 174 8.07 15.77 2.58
N SER A 175 6.77 16.06 2.60
CA SER A 175 5.92 15.80 3.77
C SER A 175 5.80 14.30 4.08
N ASN A 176 5.53 13.47 3.07
CA ASN A 176 5.46 12.02 3.26
C ASN A 176 6.80 11.46 3.75
N ASN A 177 7.89 11.83 3.10
CA ASN A 177 9.22 11.31 3.45
C ASN A 177 9.60 11.66 4.88
N ALA A 178 9.31 12.89 5.33
CA ALA A 178 9.59 13.33 6.70
C ALA A 178 8.73 12.55 7.72
N ALA A 179 7.43 12.48 7.47
CA ALA A 179 6.48 11.80 8.35
C ALA A 179 6.77 10.30 8.46
N GLU A 180 6.95 9.62 7.32
CA GLU A 180 7.21 8.19 7.29
C GLU A 180 8.56 7.83 7.92
N ARG A 181 9.62 8.57 7.58
CA ARG A 181 10.95 8.41 8.23
C ARG A 181 10.85 8.54 9.73
N THR A 182 10.23 9.61 10.23
CA THR A 182 10.06 9.85 11.66
C THR A 182 9.34 8.69 12.36
N ALA A 183 8.30 8.15 11.75
CA ALA A 183 7.57 7.01 12.30
C ALA A 183 8.41 5.73 12.30
N LEU A 184 9.10 5.43 11.20
CA LEU A 184 9.94 4.24 11.09
C LEU A 184 11.08 4.24 12.11
N GLU A 185 11.80 5.37 12.24
CA GLU A 185 12.91 5.52 13.19
C GLU A 185 12.46 5.42 14.65
N ARG A 186 11.21 5.81 14.96
CA ARG A 186 10.63 5.67 16.30
C ARG A 186 10.14 4.26 16.62
N CYS A 187 9.65 3.54 15.62
CA CYS A 187 9.00 2.24 15.83
C CYS A 187 9.94 1.05 15.64
N LEU A 188 10.95 1.18 14.80
CA LEU A 188 11.75 0.06 14.32
C LEU A 188 13.25 0.32 14.55
N SER A 189 14.02 -0.77 14.64
CA SER A 189 15.48 -0.75 14.74
C SER A 189 16.12 -1.74 13.77
N ASN A 190 17.27 -1.35 13.18
CA ASN A 190 18.06 -2.23 12.31
C ASN A 190 17.28 -2.81 11.10
N PHE A 191 16.56 -1.96 10.39
CA PHE A 191 15.80 -2.30 9.20
C PHE A 191 16.38 -1.68 7.94
N VAL A 192 16.05 -2.26 6.79
CA VAL A 192 16.30 -1.69 5.46
C VAL A 192 14.98 -1.20 4.88
N ALA A 193 14.93 0.07 4.52
CA ALA A 193 13.80 0.68 3.83
C ALA A 193 13.96 0.58 2.31
N THR A 194 12.90 0.25 1.60
CA THR A 194 12.88 0.20 0.13
C THR A 194 11.59 0.77 -0.43
N SER A 195 11.63 1.31 -1.64
CA SER A 195 10.46 1.77 -2.39
C SER A 195 10.67 1.52 -3.88
N TYR A 196 9.59 1.25 -4.58
CA TYR A 196 9.59 1.06 -6.04
C TYR A 196 8.96 2.22 -6.81
N LYS A 197 8.30 3.16 -6.13
CA LYS A 197 7.55 4.25 -6.78
C LYS A 197 8.40 5.14 -7.68
N GLN A 198 9.67 5.32 -7.36
CA GLN A 198 10.60 6.08 -8.21
C GLN A 198 10.99 5.33 -9.50
N ARG A 199 10.67 4.03 -9.58
CA ARG A 199 10.98 3.21 -10.77
C ARG A 199 9.76 2.92 -11.62
N ILE A 200 8.62 2.64 -11.00
CA ILE A 200 7.39 2.21 -11.68
C ILE A 200 6.28 3.27 -11.65
N GLY A 201 6.52 4.40 -10.98
CA GLY A 201 5.50 5.40 -10.68
C GLY A 201 4.64 5.00 -9.47
N HIS A 202 3.83 5.95 -9.03
CA HIS A 202 2.84 5.70 -7.98
C HIS A 202 1.54 5.18 -8.60
N THR A 203 1.27 3.90 -8.40
CA THR A 203 0.09 3.21 -8.91
C THR A 203 -1.12 3.35 -7.98
N MET A 204 -1.20 4.41 -7.20
CA MET A 204 -2.29 4.78 -6.30
C MET A 204 -2.77 3.58 -5.45
N GLY A 205 -4.01 3.15 -5.61
CA GLY A 205 -4.58 2.04 -4.86
C GLY A 205 -3.94 0.68 -5.13
N ALA A 206 -3.19 0.53 -6.22
CA ALA A 206 -2.47 -0.71 -6.56
C ALA A 206 -0.98 -0.71 -6.12
N SER A 207 -0.55 0.24 -5.28
CA SER A 207 0.87 0.41 -4.89
C SER A 207 1.27 -0.32 -3.62
#